data_01178ea5dd176d5593b7c23854d9b6d0
#
_entry.id   01178ea5dd176d5593b7c23854d9b6d0
#
_cell.length_a   1.000
_cell.length_b   1.000
_cell.length_c   1.000
_cell.angle_alpha   90.00
_cell.angle_beta   90.00
_cell.angle_gamma   90.00
#
_symmetry.space_group_name_H-M   'P 1'
#
loop_
_entity.id
_entity.type
_entity.pdbx_description
1 polymer ?
#
loop_
_entity_poly.entity_id
_entity_poly.type
_entity_poly.pdbx_seq_one_letter_code
_entity_poly.pdbx_strand_id
1 'polypeptide(L)'
;MNAAKFRLASAALLILASLGAAAQTKDIVVDGQGEVPYVVDQRNVVTRSGFDLCWRTGYWTPAAAGAVKAGELPVGCHCDKDIVGADTCVPATARSAAGAPAAAAVAAPAAAAKCDFSVNLSADSTFAFNKATLTASAKATLNNAVIAKLGSCAAVDTLIITGHTDRLGSQGYNQKLSEKRADAVKAYLLGKGVKAANVETMGAGKTQPIKGCDDKLGRKKLIECLAPNRRVTVDVKGPAK
;
A
#
# COMPACT_ATOMS: atom_id res chain seq x y z
N MET A 1 65.27 -54.08 48.45
CA MET A 1 63.94 -54.16 49.07
C MET A 1 63.46 -52.76 49.34
N ASN A 2 62.61 -52.19 48.58
CA ASN A 2 61.65 -51.15 48.85
C ASN A 2 61.13 -50.58 47.51
N ALA A 3 59.90 -50.92 47.20
CA ALA A 3 59.20 -50.49 46.01
C ALA A 3 58.72 -49.07 46.21
N ALA A 4 59.20 -48.17 45.36
CA ALA A 4 58.68 -46.79 45.26
C ALA A 4 57.48 -46.76 44.29
N LYS A 5 56.32 -46.44 44.84
CA LYS A 5 55.05 -46.25 44.05
C LYS A 5 55.09 -44.92 43.38
N PHE A 6 55.17 -44.89 42.04
CA PHE A 6 54.93 -43.73 41.23
C PHE A 6 53.40 -43.49 41.11
N ARG A 7 52.90 -42.40 41.63
CA ARG A 7 51.55 -41.90 41.39
C ARG A 7 51.57 -40.96 40.17
N LEU A 8 50.98 -41.41 39.06
CA LEU A 8 50.67 -40.57 37.92
C LEU A 8 49.47 -39.71 38.28
N ALA A 9 49.68 -38.39 38.34
CA ALA A 9 48.61 -37.42 38.41
C ALA A 9 48.10 -37.14 37.00
N SER A 10 46.90 -37.62 36.66
CA SER A 10 46.22 -37.30 35.43
C SER A 10 45.61 -35.89 35.54
N ALA A 11 46.19 -34.90 34.89
CA ALA A 11 45.57 -33.57 34.71
C ALA A 11 44.48 -33.67 33.64
N ALA A 12 43.23 -33.67 34.07
CA ALA A 12 42.08 -33.55 33.18
C ALA A 12 41.95 -32.09 32.69
N LEU A 13 42.25 -31.87 31.42
CA LEU A 13 42.05 -30.59 30.73
C LEU A 13 40.57 -30.45 30.43
N LEU A 14 39.83 -29.63 31.23
CA LEU A 14 38.46 -29.25 30.97
C LEU A 14 38.47 -28.19 29.86
N ILE A 15 38.20 -28.60 28.61
CA ILE A 15 37.88 -27.71 27.51
C ILE A 15 36.44 -27.27 27.70
N LEU A 16 36.23 -26.02 28.18
CA LEU A 16 34.95 -25.36 28.14
C LEU A 16 34.63 -25.00 26.66
N ALA A 17 33.89 -25.86 25.98
CA ALA A 17 33.24 -25.52 24.75
C ALA A 17 32.09 -24.55 25.09
N SER A 18 32.34 -23.25 24.89
CA SER A 18 31.27 -22.24 24.84
C SER A 18 30.42 -22.52 23.61
N LEU A 19 29.38 -23.34 23.76
CA LEU A 19 28.27 -23.38 22.79
C LEU A 19 27.58 -22.01 22.83
N GLY A 20 27.90 -21.15 21.87
CA GLY A 20 27.07 -20.02 21.55
C GLY A 20 25.70 -20.56 21.20
N ALA A 21 24.72 -20.36 22.06
CA ALA A 21 23.31 -20.57 21.73
C ALA A 21 22.93 -19.53 20.67
N ALA A 22 23.13 -19.88 19.41
CA ALA A 22 22.42 -19.19 18.35
C ALA A 22 20.94 -19.42 18.65
N ALA A 23 20.23 -18.36 19.01
CA ALA A 23 18.78 -18.40 19.13
C ALA A 23 18.25 -18.86 17.79
N GLN A 24 17.81 -20.11 17.70
CA GLN A 24 17.14 -20.62 16.51
C GLN A 24 15.79 -19.91 16.43
N THR A 25 15.70 -18.92 15.56
CA THR A 25 14.42 -18.29 15.25
C THR A 25 13.51 -19.37 14.65
N LYS A 26 12.43 -19.66 15.37
CA LYS A 26 11.47 -20.69 14.96
C LYS A 26 10.92 -20.34 13.58
N ASP A 27 10.98 -21.29 12.64
CA ASP A 27 10.41 -21.12 11.31
C ASP A 27 8.92 -20.78 11.42
N ILE A 28 8.48 -19.73 10.72
CA ILE A 28 7.07 -19.34 10.61
C ILE A 28 6.51 -20.03 9.38
N VAL A 29 5.82 -21.14 9.58
CA VAL A 29 5.17 -21.90 8.52
C VAL A 29 3.74 -21.39 8.33
N VAL A 30 3.39 -20.98 7.12
CA VAL A 30 2.05 -20.47 6.79
C VAL A 30 1.13 -21.65 6.47
N ASP A 31 -0.03 -21.69 7.15
CA ASP A 31 -1.07 -22.66 6.91
C ASP A 31 -1.98 -22.18 5.76
N GLY A 32 -1.99 -22.91 4.66
CA GLY A 32 -2.95 -22.71 3.59
C GLY A 32 -2.37 -22.38 2.23
N GLN A 33 -3.21 -22.56 1.21
CA GLN A 33 -2.94 -22.21 -0.18
C GLN A 33 -3.76 -20.95 -0.51
N GLY A 34 -3.11 -19.94 -1.08
CA GLY A 34 -3.76 -18.70 -1.47
C GLY A 34 -2.78 -17.54 -1.54
N GLU A 35 -3.31 -16.32 -1.64
CA GLU A 35 -2.49 -15.10 -1.59
C GLU A 35 -1.95 -14.90 -0.18
N VAL A 36 -0.65 -15.12 -0.02
CA VAL A 36 0.05 -14.94 1.25
C VAL A 36 0.63 -13.53 1.30
N PRO A 37 0.39 -12.76 2.40
CA PRO A 37 0.88 -11.38 2.51
C PRO A 37 2.41 -11.27 2.69
N TYR A 38 3.10 -12.38 2.91
CA TYR A 38 4.55 -12.46 3.04
C TYR A 38 5.17 -13.39 2.01
N VAL A 39 6.41 -13.14 1.65
CA VAL A 39 7.18 -14.02 0.77
C VAL A 39 7.48 -15.31 1.53
N VAL A 40 7.12 -16.45 0.93
CA VAL A 40 7.37 -17.78 1.48
C VAL A 40 8.25 -18.60 0.56
N ASP A 41 9.01 -19.53 1.12
CA ASP A 41 9.78 -20.51 0.36
C ASP A 41 8.90 -21.70 -0.09
N GLN A 42 9.48 -22.68 -0.76
CA GLN A 42 8.79 -23.89 -1.23
C GLN A 42 8.19 -24.75 -0.11
N ARG A 43 8.59 -24.53 1.16
CA ARG A 43 8.08 -25.21 2.36
C ARG A 43 7.02 -24.37 3.07
N ASN A 44 6.53 -23.30 2.47
CA ASN A 44 5.66 -22.29 3.07
C ASN A 44 6.26 -21.59 4.30
N VAL A 45 7.59 -21.53 4.42
CA VAL A 45 8.27 -20.80 5.49
C VAL A 45 8.44 -19.33 5.07
N VAL A 46 8.05 -18.41 5.95
CA VAL A 46 8.19 -16.97 5.71
C VAL A 46 9.66 -16.58 5.61
N THR A 47 10.02 -15.93 4.50
CA THR A 47 11.36 -15.43 4.25
C THR A 47 11.64 -14.18 5.10
N ARG A 48 12.80 -14.15 5.76
CA ARG A 48 13.24 -13.02 6.58
C ARG A 48 14.57 -12.45 6.10
N SER A 49 14.80 -11.19 6.42
CA SER A 49 16.10 -10.55 6.25
C SER A 49 17.09 -11.00 7.32
N GLY A 50 18.37 -10.64 7.17
CA GLY A 50 19.39 -10.87 8.20
C GLY A 50 19.14 -10.15 9.53
N PHE A 51 18.15 -9.24 9.58
CA PHE A 51 17.68 -8.54 10.78
C PHE A 51 16.35 -9.10 11.31
N ASP A 52 15.98 -10.30 10.91
CA ASP A 52 14.75 -11.01 11.31
C ASP A 52 13.43 -10.34 10.88
N LEU A 53 13.47 -9.43 9.90
CA LEU A 53 12.28 -8.77 9.34
C LEU A 53 11.68 -9.63 8.23
N CYS A 54 10.37 -9.88 8.28
CA CYS A 54 9.67 -10.64 7.24
C CYS A 54 9.53 -9.81 5.96
N TRP A 55 9.74 -10.45 4.80
CA TRP A 55 9.55 -9.81 3.51
C TRP A 55 8.08 -9.81 3.14
N ARG A 56 7.51 -8.62 2.95
CA ARG A 56 6.11 -8.41 2.56
C ARG A 56 5.96 -8.54 1.04
N THR A 57 4.83 -9.10 0.60
CA THR A 57 4.44 -9.12 -0.82
C THR A 57 3.75 -7.82 -1.21
N GLY A 58 3.50 -7.63 -2.53
CA GLY A 58 2.69 -6.50 -3.02
C GLY A 58 1.21 -6.54 -2.58
N TYR A 59 0.75 -7.66 -2.05
CA TYR A 59 -0.61 -7.87 -1.52
C TYR A 59 -0.69 -7.68 -0.01
N TRP A 60 0.38 -7.26 0.64
CA TRP A 60 0.41 -7.10 2.07
C TRP A 60 -0.53 -5.99 2.54
N THR A 61 -1.40 -6.31 3.47
CA THR A 61 -2.21 -5.38 4.25
C THR A 61 -2.27 -5.87 5.69
N PRO A 62 -2.52 -5.00 6.70
CA PRO A 62 -2.71 -5.44 8.08
C PRO A 62 -3.84 -6.47 8.20
N ALA A 63 -4.91 -6.31 7.44
CA ALA A 63 -6.05 -7.25 7.43
C ALA A 63 -5.64 -8.62 6.85
N ALA A 64 -4.90 -8.66 5.73
CA ALA A 64 -4.40 -9.89 5.13
C ALA A 64 -3.41 -10.60 6.07
N ALA A 65 -2.51 -9.85 6.70
CA ALA A 65 -1.55 -10.36 7.68
C ALA A 65 -2.24 -10.94 8.93
N GLY A 66 -3.37 -10.37 9.33
CA GLY A 66 -4.20 -10.83 10.44
C GLY A 66 -5.13 -11.99 10.09
N ALA A 67 -5.39 -12.27 8.82
CA ALA A 67 -6.29 -13.32 8.36
C ALA A 67 -5.58 -14.66 8.08
N VAL A 68 -4.37 -14.62 7.50
CA VAL A 68 -3.62 -15.82 7.13
C VAL A 68 -2.94 -16.42 8.36
N LYS A 69 -3.16 -17.70 8.62
CA LYS A 69 -2.62 -18.38 9.81
C LYS A 69 -1.21 -18.93 9.60
N ALA A 70 -0.46 -18.94 10.70
CA ALA A 70 0.81 -19.63 10.86
C ALA A 70 0.78 -20.34 12.21
N GLY A 71 0.26 -21.56 12.25
CA GLY A 71 -0.08 -22.28 13.45
C GLY A 71 -1.28 -21.67 14.20
N GLU A 72 -1.16 -21.46 15.51
CA GLU A 72 -2.29 -20.96 16.32
C GLU A 72 -2.58 -19.46 16.13
N LEU A 73 -1.63 -18.71 15.61
CA LEU A 73 -1.72 -17.25 15.44
C LEU A 73 -1.71 -16.87 13.97
N PRO A 74 -2.27 -15.70 13.62
CA PRO A 74 -2.04 -15.08 12.32
C PRO A 74 -0.55 -14.87 12.02
N VAL A 75 -0.16 -15.01 10.76
CA VAL A 75 1.24 -14.83 10.32
C VAL A 75 1.77 -13.43 10.66
N GLY A 76 0.93 -12.39 10.59
CA GLY A 76 1.30 -11.04 10.97
C GLY A 76 1.65 -10.86 12.44
N CYS A 77 1.18 -11.75 13.32
CA CYS A 77 1.56 -11.72 14.74
C CYS A 77 3.02 -12.14 14.99
N HIS A 78 3.59 -12.86 14.04
CA HIS A 78 4.99 -13.25 14.08
C HIS A 78 5.92 -12.24 13.39
N CYS A 79 5.37 -11.52 12.39
CA CYS A 79 6.13 -10.63 11.52
C CYS A 79 5.94 -9.14 11.84
N ASP A 80 4.71 -8.72 12.09
CA ASP A 80 4.30 -7.31 12.19
C ASP A 80 3.30 -7.10 13.34
N LYS A 81 3.64 -7.61 14.50
CA LYS A 81 2.81 -7.60 15.70
C LYS A 81 2.27 -6.21 16.06
N ASP A 82 3.10 -5.20 15.85
CA ASP A 82 2.78 -3.80 16.16
C ASP A 82 1.70 -3.22 15.24
N ILE A 83 1.59 -3.77 14.02
CA ILE A 83 0.68 -3.26 12.98
C ILE A 83 -0.62 -4.08 12.96
N VAL A 84 -0.55 -5.38 13.18
CA VAL A 84 -1.74 -6.28 13.18
C VAL A 84 -2.60 -6.09 14.43
N GLY A 85 -2.00 -5.59 15.52
CA GLY A 85 -2.66 -5.33 16.79
C GLY A 85 -2.63 -6.48 17.78
N ALA A 86 -2.49 -6.15 19.06
CA ALA A 86 -2.34 -7.12 20.14
C ALA A 86 -3.56 -8.05 20.29
N ASP A 87 -4.77 -7.54 20.06
CA ASP A 87 -6.02 -8.30 20.19
C ASP A 87 -6.15 -9.44 19.15
N THR A 88 -5.55 -9.24 17.98
CA THR A 88 -5.51 -10.25 16.91
C THR A 88 -4.51 -11.36 17.23
N CYS A 89 -3.47 -11.03 18.01
CA CYS A 89 -2.36 -11.90 18.33
C CYS A 89 -2.55 -12.72 19.63
N VAL A 90 -3.79 -12.92 20.06
CA VAL A 90 -4.15 -13.80 21.17
C VAL A 90 -4.69 -15.12 20.61
N PRO A 91 -4.17 -16.30 21.04
CA PRO A 91 -4.69 -17.59 20.61
C PRO A 91 -6.19 -17.74 20.89
N ALA A 92 -6.92 -18.38 19.98
CA ALA A 92 -8.38 -18.57 20.11
C ALA A 92 -8.78 -19.27 21.42
N THR A 93 -7.92 -20.15 21.94
CA THR A 93 -8.10 -20.86 23.22
C THR A 93 -8.04 -19.91 24.43
N ALA A 94 -7.24 -18.85 24.36
CA ALA A 94 -7.15 -17.86 25.43
C ALA A 94 -8.32 -16.88 25.46
N ARG A 95 -9.00 -16.68 24.32
CA ARG A 95 -10.22 -15.84 24.22
C ARG A 95 -11.43 -16.46 24.91
N SER A 96 -11.46 -17.80 25.02
CA SER A 96 -12.58 -18.52 25.66
C SER A 96 -12.48 -18.59 27.19
N ALA A 97 -11.33 -18.28 27.78
CA ALA A 97 -11.09 -18.36 29.22
C ALA A 97 -11.31 -17.03 29.96
N ALA A 98 -11.40 -15.92 29.28
CA ALA A 98 -11.81 -14.64 29.86
C ALA A 98 -13.34 -14.55 29.78
N GLY A 99 -14.00 -15.05 30.84
CA GLY A 99 -15.44 -14.83 31.03
C GLY A 99 -15.74 -13.37 30.84
N ALA A 100 -16.65 -13.04 29.91
CA ALA A 100 -17.08 -11.72 29.59
C ALA A 100 -17.58 -11.00 30.85
N PRO A 101 -16.97 -9.90 31.32
CA PRO A 101 -17.76 -8.84 31.91
C PRO A 101 -18.56 -8.26 30.75
N ALA A 102 -19.86 -8.11 30.94
CA ALA A 102 -20.67 -7.25 30.10
C ALA A 102 -20.07 -5.85 30.14
N ALA A 103 -19.01 -5.62 29.41
CA ALA A 103 -18.49 -4.33 29.12
C ALA A 103 -19.55 -3.66 28.25
N ALA A 104 -20.16 -2.62 28.80
CA ALA A 104 -20.79 -1.60 27.99
C ALA A 104 -19.91 -1.44 26.75
N ALA A 105 -20.50 -1.69 25.57
CA ALA A 105 -19.87 -1.44 24.30
C ALA A 105 -19.46 0.04 24.34
N VAL A 106 -18.22 0.30 24.69
CA VAL A 106 -17.54 1.48 24.24
C VAL A 106 -17.48 1.24 22.74
N ALA A 107 -18.43 1.85 22.02
CA ALA A 107 -18.41 1.86 20.58
C ALA A 107 -16.98 2.20 20.19
N ALA A 108 -16.29 1.23 19.57
CA ALA A 108 -15.07 1.55 18.85
C ALA A 108 -15.41 2.81 18.08
N PRO A 109 -14.58 3.87 18.11
CA PRO A 109 -14.91 5.09 17.39
C PRO A 109 -15.27 4.64 15.99
N ALA A 110 -16.56 4.79 15.64
CA ALA A 110 -17.09 4.36 14.36
C ALA A 110 -16.11 4.95 13.36
N ALA A 111 -15.45 4.08 12.56
CA ALA A 111 -14.41 4.54 11.65
C ALA A 111 -15.00 5.72 10.93
N ALA A 112 -14.51 6.93 11.24
CA ALA A 112 -15.16 8.17 10.86
C ALA A 112 -15.42 8.07 9.37
N ALA A 113 -16.69 8.17 8.97
CA ALA A 113 -17.09 8.01 7.59
C ALA A 113 -16.13 8.86 6.75
N LYS A 114 -15.53 8.27 5.72
CA LYS A 114 -14.52 8.93 4.90
C LYS A 114 -15.15 9.50 3.65
N CYS A 115 -14.75 10.71 3.31
CA CYS A 115 -15.07 11.33 2.04
C CYS A 115 -13.92 11.08 1.06
N ASP A 116 -13.64 9.79 0.79
CA ASP A 116 -12.56 9.40 -0.09
C ASP A 116 -13.15 9.02 -1.46
N PHE A 117 -12.79 9.76 -2.49
CA PHE A 117 -13.20 9.43 -3.86
C PHE A 117 -12.16 9.85 -4.89
N SER A 118 -12.18 9.16 -6.03
CA SER A 118 -11.36 9.46 -7.19
C SER A 118 -12.23 9.75 -8.41
N VAL A 119 -11.85 10.73 -9.21
CA VAL A 119 -12.51 11.09 -10.46
C VAL A 119 -11.50 11.05 -11.59
N ASN A 120 -11.78 10.26 -12.63
CA ASN A 120 -10.97 10.19 -13.84
C ASN A 120 -11.61 11.06 -14.93
N LEU A 121 -10.85 12.01 -15.44
CA LEU A 121 -11.23 12.92 -16.52
C LEU A 121 -10.46 12.53 -17.77
N SER A 122 -11.16 12.12 -18.85
CA SER A 122 -10.50 11.90 -20.14
C SER A 122 -9.89 13.21 -20.64
N ALA A 123 -8.60 13.20 -20.96
CA ALA A 123 -7.93 14.43 -21.42
C ALA A 123 -8.47 14.92 -22.78
N ASP A 124 -9.00 14.02 -23.61
CA ASP A 124 -9.50 14.37 -24.94
C ASP A 124 -10.80 15.20 -24.88
N SER A 125 -11.63 14.98 -23.85
CA SER A 125 -12.82 15.82 -23.59
C SER A 125 -12.51 16.99 -22.66
N THR A 126 -11.48 16.87 -21.84
CA THR A 126 -11.14 17.85 -20.80
C THR A 126 -10.36 19.04 -21.36
N PHE A 127 -9.47 18.81 -22.32
CA PHE A 127 -8.58 19.84 -22.86
C PHE A 127 -8.76 19.99 -24.37
N ALA A 128 -8.52 21.19 -24.86
CA ALA A 128 -8.36 21.40 -26.29
C ALA A 128 -7.16 20.61 -26.80
N PHE A 129 -7.21 20.15 -28.05
CA PHE A 129 -6.16 19.34 -28.66
C PHE A 129 -4.77 19.92 -28.42
N ASN A 130 -3.88 19.10 -27.90
CA ASN A 130 -2.48 19.46 -27.57
C ASN A 130 -2.32 20.67 -26.61
N LYS A 131 -3.35 20.98 -25.83
CA LYS A 131 -3.35 22.09 -24.86
C LYS A 131 -3.62 21.60 -23.43
N ALA A 132 -3.45 22.52 -22.49
CA ALA A 132 -3.84 22.37 -21.09
C ALA A 132 -5.00 23.33 -20.72
N THR A 133 -5.66 23.92 -21.71
CA THR A 133 -6.81 24.79 -21.48
C THR A 133 -8.07 23.94 -21.32
N LEU A 134 -8.78 24.08 -20.19
CA LEU A 134 -10.03 23.37 -19.91
C LEU A 134 -11.15 23.78 -20.85
N THR A 135 -11.85 22.81 -21.42
CA THR A 135 -13.05 23.01 -22.24
C THR A 135 -14.26 23.37 -21.36
N ALA A 136 -15.34 23.86 -21.97
CA ALA A 136 -16.59 24.13 -21.25
C ALA A 136 -17.19 22.84 -20.66
N SER A 137 -17.13 21.71 -21.39
CA SER A 137 -17.60 20.41 -20.92
C SER A 137 -16.79 19.89 -19.73
N ALA A 138 -15.46 20.08 -19.76
CA ALA A 138 -14.60 19.74 -18.63
C ALA A 138 -14.97 20.50 -17.36
N LYS A 139 -15.22 21.77 -17.46
CA LYS A 139 -15.67 22.61 -16.33
C LYS A 139 -16.99 22.11 -15.76
N ALA A 140 -17.94 21.71 -16.58
CA ALA A 140 -19.22 21.11 -16.16
C ALA A 140 -18.97 19.76 -15.46
N THR A 141 -18.12 18.90 -16.02
CA THR A 141 -17.77 17.61 -15.41
C THR A 141 -17.08 17.80 -14.05
N LEU A 142 -16.14 18.74 -13.93
CA LEU A 142 -15.49 19.05 -12.65
C LEU A 142 -16.49 19.57 -11.60
N ASN A 143 -17.45 20.42 -12.00
CA ASN A 143 -18.50 20.89 -11.12
C ASN A 143 -19.36 19.73 -10.60
N ASN A 144 -19.80 18.83 -11.47
CA ASN A 144 -20.72 17.75 -11.12
C ASN A 144 -20.01 16.57 -10.45
N ALA A 145 -18.84 16.18 -10.94
CA ALA A 145 -18.16 14.98 -10.47
C ALA A 145 -17.23 15.23 -9.28
N VAL A 146 -16.71 16.44 -9.10
CA VAL A 146 -15.80 16.79 -7.99
C VAL A 146 -16.50 17.73 -7.03
N ILE A 147 -16.86 18.96 -7.45
CA ILE A 147 -17.33 20.00 -6.53
C ILE A 147 -18.64 19.60 -5.84
N ALA A 148 -19.59 19.01 -6.56
CA ALA A 148 -20.85 18.55 -5.97
C ALA A 148 -20.60 17.44 -4.91
N LYS A 149 -19.66 16.54 -5.16
CA LYS A 149 -19.32 15.48 -4.19
C LYS A 149 -18.61 16.00 -2.94
N LEU A 150 -17.86 17.10 -3.05
CA LEU A 150 -17.25 17.73 -1.90
C LEU A 150 -18.28 18.22 -0.88
N GLY A 151 -19.54 18.42 -1.30
CA GLY A 151 -20.66 18.73 -0.41
C GLY A 151 -20.92 17.68 0.69
N SER A 152 -20.53 16.43 0.48
CA SER A 152 -20.65 15.33 1.47
C SER A 152 -19.44 15.24 2.42
N CYS A 153 -18.36 15.96 2.16
CA CYS A 153 -17.19 16.03 3.02
C CYS A 153 -17.39 17.06 4.14
N ALA A 154 -17.00 16.72 5.35
CA ALA A 154 -16.92 17.70 6.44
C ALA A 154 -15.72 18.64 6.23
N ALA A 155 -14.60 18.09 5.75
CA ALA A 155 -13.40 18.81 5.36
C ALA A 155 -12.71 18.04 4.22
N VAL A 156 -11.82 18.73 3.52
CA VAL A 156 -10.91 18.09 2.55
C VAL A 156 -9.49 18.19 3.10
N ASP A 157 -8.91 17.06 3.48
CA ASP A 157 -7.56 17.02 4.01
C ASP A 157 -6.54 17.07 2.88
N THR A 158 -6.78 16.26 1.83
CA THR A 158 -5.86 16.14 0.72
C THR A 158 -6.62 16.12 -0.61
N LEU A 159 -6.13 16.93 -1.55
CA LEU A 159 -6.57 16.97 -2.94
C LEU A 159 -5.34 16.73 -3.83
N ILE A 160 -5.27 15.54 -4.44
CA ILE A 160 -4.17 15.18 -5.35
C ILE A 160 -4.69 15.19 -6.78
N ILE A 161 -4.00 15.90 -7.66
CA ILE A 161 -4.37 15.99 -9.08
C ILE A 161 -3.20 15.47 -9.90
N THR A 162 -3.40 14.33 -10.59
CA THR A 162 -2.36 13.69 -11.37
C THR A 162 -2.70 13.72 -12.86
N GLY A 163 -1.82 14.32 -13.66
CA GLY A 163 -1.92 14.30 -15.10
C GLY A 163 -1.20 13.10 -15.71
N HIS A 164 -1.81 12.49 -16.73
CA HIS A 164 -1.24 11.36 -17.47
C HIS A 164 -1.32 11.61 -18.97
N THR A 165 -0.37 11.04 -19.71
CA THR A 165 -0.36 11.01 -21.17
C THR A 165 -0.32 9.57 -21.68
N ASP A 166 -0.52 9.39 -22.96
CA ASP A 166 -0.15 8.14 -23.61
C ASP A 166 1.37 8.07 -23.87
N ARG A 167 1.81 6.95 -24.44
CA ARG A 167 3.24 6.70 -24.71
C ARG A 167 3.80 7.43 -25.94
N LEU A 168 2.95 8.07 -26.73
CA LEU A 168 3.39 8.75 -27.95
C LEU A 168 4.10 10.07 -27.59
N GLY A 169 5.21 10.32 -28.25
CA GLY A 169 6.05 11.50 -28.00
C GLY A 169 7.19 11.27 -26.99
N SER A 170 8.00 12.31 -26.79
CA SER A 170 9.14 12.24 -25.89
C SER A 170 8.72 12.25 -24.42
N GLN A 171 9.59 11.68 -23.55
CA GLN A 171 9.34 11.65 -22.10
C GLN A 171 9.20 13.08 -21.53
N GLY A 172 10.14 13.96 -21.87
CA GLY A 172 10.14 15.35 -21.35
C GLY A 172 8.92 16.17 -21.80
N TYR A 173 8.46 15.96 -23.04
CA TYR A 173 7.24 16.61 -23.53
C TYR A 173 6.01 16.14 -22.76
N ASN A 174 5.84 14.82 -22.60
CA ASN A 174 4.70 14.22 -21.91
C ASN A 174 4.68 14.59 -20.42
N GLN A 175 5.87 14.65 -19.79
CA GLN A 175 6.00 15.10 -18.40
C GLN A 175 5.45 16.52 -18.24
N LYS A 176 5.98 17.48 -19.02
CA LYS A 176 5.54 18.88 -18.97
C LYS A 176 4.06 19.08 -19.34
N LEU A 177 3.55 18.32 -20.31
CA LEU A 177 2.14 18.41 -20.71
C LEU A 177 1.21 17.92 -19.58
N SER A 178 1.55 16.80 -18.94
CA SER A 178 0.78 16.23 -17.84
C SER A 178 0.75 17.15 -16.61
N GLU A 179 1.90 17.75 -16.25
CA GLU A 179 1.99 18.78 -15.20
C GLU A 179 1.08 19.98 -15.48
N LYS A 180 1.20 20.58 -16.66
CA LYS A 180 0.35 21.73 -17.05
C LYS A 180 -1.14 21.41 -17.01
N ARG A 181 -1.54 20.18 -17.34
CA ARG A 181 -2.93 19.73 -17.28
C ARG A 181 -3.41 19.58 -15.84
N ALA A 182 -2.61 18.99 -14.97
CA ALA A 182 -2.91 18.90 -13.54
C ALA A 182 -3.05 20.30 -12.92
N ASP A 183 -2.13 21.21 -13.24
CA ASP A 183 -2.17 22.60 -12.74
C ASP A 183 -3.40 23.38 -13.23
N ALA A 184 -3.84 23.16 -14.46
CA ALA A 184 -5.04 23.79 -14.97
C ALA A 184 -6.31 23.32 -14.23
N VAL A 185 -6.40 22.04 -13.88
CA VAL A 185 -7.48 21.50 -13.05
C VAL A 185 -7.42 22.06 -11.63
N LYS A 186 -6.22 22.10 -11.00
CA LYS A 186 -6.00 22.73 -9.69
C LYS A 186 -6.47 24.17 -9.68
N ALA A 187 -6.00 24.96 -10.63
CA ALA A 187 -6.38 26.38 -10.74
C ALA A 187 -7.89 26.56 -10.84
N TYR A 188 -8.56 25.70 -11.61
CA TYR A 188 -10.01 25.75 -11.74
C TYR A 188 -10.73 25.41 -10.44
N LEU A 189 -10.35 24.33 -9.76
CA LEU A 189 -10.99 23.90 -8.50
C LEU A 189 -10.80 24.94 -7.40
N LEU A 190 -9.59 25.48 -7.25
CA LEU A 190 -9.31 26.55 -6.27
C LEU A 190 -10.08 27.84 -6.62
N GLY A 191 -10.16 28.20 -7.92
CA GLY A 191 -10.94 29.33 -8.38
C GLY A 191 -12.46 29.18 -8.18
N LYS A 192 -12.94 27.95 -8.00
CA LYS A 192 -14.33 27.64 -7.60
C LYS A 192 -14.53 27.58 -6.09
N GLY A 193 -13.52 27.94 -5.31
CA GLY A 193 -13.61 28.01 -3.85
C GLY A 193 -13.41 26.67 -3.14
N VAL A 194 -12.91 25.62 -3.85
CA VAL A 194 -12.53 24.37 -3.19
C VAL A 194 -11.38 24.65 -2.24
N LYS A 195 -11.56 24.29 -0.96
CA LYS A 195 -10.57 24.42 0.09
C LYS A 195 -10.12 23.02 0.52
N ALA A 196 -8.83 22.76 0.55
CA ALA A 196 -8.22 21.56 1.11
C ALA A 196 -7.01 21.95 1.95
N ALA A 197 -6.71 21.17 2.99
CA ALA A 197 -5.57 21.43 3.83
C ALA A 197 -4.25 21.25 3.06
N ASN A 198 -4.22 20.24 2.16
CA ASN A 198 -3.10 20.01 1.26
C ASN A 198 -3.59 19.85 -0.19
N VAL A 199 -2.96 20.56 -1.14
CA VAL A 199 -3.29 20.48 -2.58
C VAL A 199 -2.02 20.21 -3.37
N GLU A 200 -1.93 19.00 -3.92
CA GLU A 200 -0.78 18.54 -4.70
C GLU A 200 -1.13 18.38 -6.18
N THR A 201 -0.19 18.73 -7.05
CA THR A 201 -0.25 18.41 -8.47
C THR A 201 0.94 17.61 -8.88
N MET A 202 0.71 16.60 -9.71
CA MET A 202 1.77 15.74 -10.25
C MET A 202 1.54 15.48 -11.75
N GLY A 203 2.60 15.58 -12.52
CA GLY A 203 2.64 15.02 -13.87
C GLY A 203 3.25 13.62 -13.84
N ALA A 204 2.49 12.60 -14.14
CA ALA A 204 3.00 11.26 -14.31
C ALA A 204 3.50 10.98 -15.74
N GLY A 205 3.27 11.92 -16.67
CA GLY A 205 3.64 11.72 -18.07
C GLY A 205 3.07 10.40 -18.60
N LYS A 206 3.93 9.61 -19.24
CA LYS A 206 3.59 8.29 -19.82
C LYS A 206 3.94 7.09 -18.95
N THR A 207 4.30 7.29 -17.68
CA THR A 207 4.85 6.23 -16.80
C THR A 207 3.80 5.33 -16.17
N GLN A 208 2.54 5.77 -16.15
CA GLN A 208 1.43 5.04 -15.51
C GLN A 208 0.29 4.74 -16.50
N PRO A 209 0.50 3.87 -17.50
CA PRO A 209 -0.54 3.49 -18.44
C PRO A 209 -1.57 2.58 -17.78
N ILE A 210 -2.85 2.78 -18.14
CA ILE A 210 -3.96 1.89 -17.75
C ILE A 210 -4.43 1.02 -18.92
N LYS A 211 -3.96 1.32 -20.14
CA LYS A 211 -4.30 0.58 -21.36
C LYS A 211 -3.04 0.30 -22.17
N GLY A 212 -2.76 -0.99 -22.38
CA GLY A 212 -1.78 -1.45 -23.37
C GLY A 212 -2.41 -1.56 -24.76
N CYS A 213 -1.67 -1.23 -25.81
CA CYS A 213 -2.10 -1.33 -27.20
C CYS A 213 -0.97 -1.95 -28.03
N ASP A 214 -1.34 -2.73 -29.07
CA ASP A 214 -0.39 -3.33 -30.00
C ASP A 214 0.27 -2.25 -30.87
N ASP A 215 1.58 -2.29 -30.99
CA ASP A 215 2.37 -1.40 -31.84
C ASP A 215 2.16 -1.63 -33.34
N LYS A 216 1.64 -2.81 -33.72
CA LYS A 216 1.29 -3.12 -35.10
C LYS A 216 0.02 -2.42 -35.60
N LEU A 217 -0.74 -1.78 -34.70
CA LEU A 217 -1.91 -1.00 -35.10
C LEU A 217 -1.47 0.18 -35.96
N GLY A 218 -2.22 0.45 -37.03
CA GLY A 218 -2.04 1.68 -37.79
C GLY A 218 -2.21 2.91 -36.88
N ARG A 219 -1.48 3.99 -37.17
CA ARG A 219 -1.37 5.19 -36.31
C ARG A 219 -2.71 5.68 -35.75
N LYS A 220 -3.77 5.74 -36.58
CA LYS A 220 -5.08 6.20 -36.13
C LYS A 220 -5.67 5.28 -35.06
N LYS A 221 -5.69 3.97 -35.33
CA LYS A 221 -6.20 2.96 -34.39
C LYS A 221 -5.37 2.91 -33.10
N LEU A 222 -4.06 3.13 -33.21
CA LEU A 222 -3.18 3.19 -32.03
C LEU A 222 -3.52 4.39 -31.14
N ILE A 223 -3.72 5.58 -31.71
CA ILE A 223 -4.12 6.79 -30.98
C ILE A 223 -5.47 6.59 -30.28
N GLU A 224 -6.44 5.99 -30.95
CA GLU A 224 -7.77 5.66 -30.40
C GLU A 224 -7.65 4.64 -29.25
N CYS A 225 -6.89 3.57 -29.43
CA CYS A 225 -6.64 2.56 -28.41
C CYS A 225 -6.00 3.15 -27.15
N LEU A 226 -5.05 4.07 -27.31
CA LEU A 226 -4.32 4.71 -26.21
C LEU A 226 -5.09 5.84 -25.49
N ALA A 227 -6.29 6.23 -26.00
CA ALA A 227 -7.08 7.31 -25.42
C ALA A 227 -7.32 7.22 -23.91
N PRO A 228 -7.57 6.03 -23.30
CA PRO A 228 -7.75 5.92 -21.85
C PRO A 228 -6.53 6.35 -21.03
N ASN A 229 -5.32 6.27 -21.60
CA ASN A 229 -4.10 6.69 -20.92
C ASN A 229 -4.01 8.23 -20.81
N ARG A 230 -4.62 8.97 -21.74
CA ARG A 230 -4.70 10.41 -21.72
C ARG A 230 -5.82 10.84 -20.76
N ARG A 231 -5.47 11.05 -19.50
CA ARG A 231 -6.43 11.38 -18.44
C ARG A 231 -5.82 12.33 -17.40
N VAL A 232 -6.68 12.89 -16.58
CA VAL A 232 -6.31 13.52 -15.30
C VAL A 232 -7.13 12.85 -14.21
N THR A 233 -6.48 12.40 -13.15
CA THR A 233 -7.12 11.90 -11.95
C THR A 233 -7.20 12.99 -10.89
N VAL A 234 -8.32 13.06 -10.19
CA VAL A 234 -8.53 13.95 -9.05
C VAL A 234 -8.91 13.06 -7.86
N ASP A 235 -8.00 12.93 -6.92
CA ASP A 235 -8.17 12.13 -5.72
C ASP A 235 -8.44 13.05 -4.53
N VAL A 236 -9.53 12.81 -3.85
CA VAL A 236 -9.98 13.57 -2.68
C VAL A 236 -9.97 12.65 -1.47
N LYS A 237 -9.42 13.14 -0.37
CA LYS A 237 -9.42 12.45 0.93
C LYS A 237 -9.82 13.42 2.05
N GLY A 238 -10.65 12.94 2.96
CA GLY A 238 -11.06 13.70 4.12
C GLY A 238 -12.15 12.99 4.93
N PRO A 239 -12.58 13.55 6.06
CA PRO A 239 -13.72 13.05 6.81
C PRO A 239 -15.03 13.37 6.08
N ALA A 240 -15.99 12.44 6.11
CA ALA A 240 -17.36 12.69 5.68
C ALA A 240 -18.12 13.52 6.75
N LYS A 241 -19.23 14.14 6.31
CA LYS A 241 -20.16 14.81 7.23
C LYS A 241 -20.90 13.82 8.10
#